data_1ddf8ffa46b1f98c4fb5fcae7a5f5958
#
_entry.id   1ddf8ffa46b1f98c4fb5fcae7a5f5958
#
_cell.length_a   1.000
_cell.length_b   1.000
_cell.length_c   1.000
_cell.angle_alpha   90.00
_cell.angle_beta   90.00
_cell.angle_gamma   90.00
#
_symmetry.space_group_name_H-M   'P 1'
#
loop_
_entity.id
_entity.type
_entity.pdbx_description
1 polymer ?
#
loop_
_entity_poly.entity_id
_entity_poly.type
_entity_poly.pdbx_seq_one_letter_code
_entity_poly.pdbx_strand_id
1 'polypeptide(L)'
;SEFMNNTDFNADPKVIGTYVLGPYLYGISSWLANSVKKHEYDSINFLARDGFLPMKAYDIVSSIIKPKAKVNYIRTSREALLPFQIRSKLDLDNLRQLNINVYSQSPESFINMLKPFLAVSVETAKSIIENHHIIYNQKFKSNDEWYKFITLFGNQIYSQEKLDRYRETLRGAYSEIFIGKSATFDVGYSFRLESTFRRCFDFDIDGFYVHINEDTAYSRALHSNGNIYTFLDYGPGVTGLIRELLLSAQEPSLKRIFINDNNEIDYVFKDYSFDYKENFIVSLIQNSAIKFVSDIVNIFKDDLKYLYSNNSDLALIHEYFNHMAKEKDRTIFTPLIFVNSELPHLK
;
A
#
# COMPACT_ATOMS: atom_id res chain seq x y z
N SER A 1 32.97 21.18 -18.02
CA SER A 1 32.56 20.16 -18.98
C SER A 1 31.06 19.98 -18.92
N GLU A 2 30.42 19.67 -20.04
CA GLU A 2 28.96 19.43 -20.16
C GLU A 2 28.44 18.37 -19.18
N PHE A 3 29.27 17.40 -18.77
CA PHE A 3 28.89 16.37 -17.81
C PHE A 3 28.53 16.96 -16.43
N MET A 4 29.32 17.90 -15.94
CA MET A 4 29.13 18.50 -14.60
C MET A 4 27.88 19.42 -14.52
N ASN A 5 27.43 19.95 -15.66
CA ASN A 5 26.28 20.85 -15.68
C ASN A 5 24.92 20.14 -15.72
N ASN A 6 24.90 18.81 -15.95
CA ASN A 6 23.68 18.06 -16.19
C ASN A 6 23.38 17.00 -15.11
N THR A 7 24.00 17.14 -13.94
CA THR A 7 23.78 16.30 -12.77
C THR A 7 24.02 17.09 -11.48
N ASP A 8 23.23 16.83 -10.45
CA ASP A 8 23.42 17.33 -9.08
C ASP A 8 23.92 16.21 -8.15
N PHE A 9 23.68 14.95 -8.53
CA PHE A 9 23.97 13.76 -7.71
C PHE A 9 24.89 12.76 -8.43
N ASN A 10 25.67 13.22 -9.41
CA ASN A 10 26.64 12.43 -10.21
C ASN A 10 26.02 11.24 -10.96
N ALA A 11 24.72 11.19 -11.13
CA ALA A 11 23.98 10.01 -11.61
C ALA A 11 24.40 8.73 -10.84
N ASP A 12 24.66 8.85 -9.53
CA ASP A 12 25.09 7.75 -8.67
C ASP A 12 23.97 7.34 -7.71
N PRO A 13 23.46 6.09 -7.79
CA PRO A 13 22.44 5.58 -6.89
C PRO A 13 22.79 5.71 -5.41
N LYS A 14 24.06 5.55 -5.03
CA LYS A 14 24.49 5.68 -3.63
C LYS A 14 24.43 7.11 -3.14
N VAL A 15 24.82 8.07 -3.99
CA VAL A 15 24.74 9.50 -3.70
C VAL A 15 23.28 9.91 -3.54
N ILE A 16 22.40 9.48 -4.45
CA ILE A 16 20.96 9.71 -4.36
C ILE A 16 20.40 9.09 -3.08
N GLY A 17 20.76 7.84 -2.79
CA GLY A 17 20.33 7.17 -1.57
C GLY A 17 20.73 7.92 -0.30
N THR A 18 21.98 8.40 -0.24
CA THR A 18 22.52 9.09 0.94
C THR A 18 21.93 10.49 1.12
N TYR A 19 21.88 11.30 0.06
CA TYR A 19 21.59 12.74 0.19
C TYR A 19 20.16 13.12 -0.19
N VAL A 20 19.46 12.28 -0.96
CA VAL A 20 18.06 12.54 -1.34
C VAL A 20 17.12 11.73 -0.45
N LEU A 21 17.27 10.40 -0.45
CA LEU A 21 16.34 9.51 0.29
C LEU A 21 16.67 9.43 1.78
N GLY A 22 17.96 9.51 2.18
CA GLY A 22 18.39 9.36 3.56
C GLY A 22 17.77 10.36 4.53
N PRO A 23 17.89 11.68 4.31
CA PRO A 23 17.26 12.71 5.16
C PRO A 23 15.73 12.57 5.21
N TYR A 24 15.12 12.29 4.08
CA TYR A 24 13.68 12.08 3.97
C TYR A 24 13.19 10.86 4.79
N LEU A 25 13.90 9.76 4.67
CA LEU A 25 13.61 8.52 5.39
C LEU A 25 13.82 8.68 6.90
N TYR A 26 14.88 9.38 7.30
CA TYR A 26 15.12 9.76 8.69
C TYR A 26 13.97 10.62 9.24
N GLY A 27 13.53 11.61 8.48
CA GLY A 27 12.42 12.49 8.85
C GLY A 27 11.13 11.73 9.09
N ILE A 28 10.73 10.89 8.14
CA ILE A 28 9.54 10.03 8.26
C ILE A 28 9.64 9.15 9.52
N SER A 29 10.77 8.48 9.70
CA SER A 29 10.94 7.51 10.78
C SER A 29 11.01 8.17 12.16
N SER A 30 11.66 9.32 12.27
CA SER A 30 11.74 10.11 13.50
C SER A 30 10.36 10.68 13.88
N TRP A 31 9.67 11.29 12.93
CA TRP A 31 8.31 11.78 13.13
C TRP A 31 7.37 10.66 13.60
N LEU A 32 7.41 9.51 12.93
CA LEU A 32 6.55 8.38 13.22
C LEU A 32 6.85 7.80 14.62
N ALA A 33 8.14 7.59 14.96
CA ALA A 33 8.52 7.06 16.26
C ALA A 33 8.11 7.99 17.43
N ASN A 34 8.28 9.30 17.25
CA ASN A 34 7.83 10.29 18.23
C ASN A 34 6.29 10.32 18.34
N SER A 35 5.58 10.26 17.22
CA SER A 35 4.11 10.26 17.21
C SER A 35 3.54 8.99 17.85
N VAL A 36 4.08 7.82 17.52
CA VAL A 36 3.69 6.53 18.11
C VAL A 36 3.89 6.55 19.62
N LYS A 37 5.04 7.07 20.08
CA LYS A 37 5.35 7.23 21.50
C LYS A 37 4.40 8.23 22.19
N LYS A 38 4.19 9.39 21.58
CA LYS A 38 3.34 10.47 22.12
C LYS A 38 1.89 10.03 22.29
N HIS A 39 1.36 9.27 21.34
CA HIS A 39 -0.04 8.84 21.33
C HIS A 39 -0.23 7.46 22.00
N GLU A 40 0.85 6.85 22.51
CA GLU A 40 0.84 5.58 23.27
C GLU A 40 0.15 4.43 22.54
N TYR A 41 0.53 4.21 21.24
CA TYR A 41 0.04 3.06 20.50
C TYR A 41 0.64 1.76 21.02
N ASP A 42 -0.16 0.70 21.03
CA ASP A 42 0.24 -0.65 21.39
C ASP A 42 0.85 -1.41 20.20
N SER A 43 0.42 -1.07 18.98
CA SER A 43 1.03 -1.59 17.75
C SER A 43 1.12 -0.54 16.65
N ILE A 44 2.20 -0.62 15.86
CA ILE A 44 2.39 0.10 14.60
C ILE A 44 2.60 -0.89 13.47
N ASN A 45 1.81 -0.76 12.42
CA ASN A 45 1.67 -1.76 11.38
C ASN A 45 2.01 -1.13 10.03
N PHE A 46 3.15 -1.51 9.47
CA PHE A 46 3.61 -0.99 8.18
C PHE A 46 2.96 -1.76 7.05
N LEU A 47 2.20 -1.06 6.20
CA LEU A 47 1.48 -1.71 5.11
C LEU A 47 2.40 -1.98 3.92
N ALA A 48 2.39 -3.21 3.43
CA ALA A 48 3.11 -3.57 2.22
C ALA A 48 2.50 -2.83 1.01
N ARG A 49 3.32 -2.44 0.05
CA ARG A 49 4.77 -2.61 -0.07
C ARG A 49 5.54 -1.37 0.44
N ASP A 50 4.87 -0.25 0.47
CA ASP A 50 5.45 1.09 0.66
C ASP A 50 5.93 1.33 2.09
N GLY A 51 5.39 0.58 3.06
CA GLY A 51 5.84 0.60 4.45
C GLY A 51 7.17 -0.11 4.72
N PHE A 52 7.75 -0.81 3.73
CA PHE A 52 8.92 -1.67 3.95
C PHE A 52 10.19 -0.91 4.38
N LEU A 53 10.61 0.08 3.59
CA LEU A 53 11.81 0.84 3.91
C LEU A 53 11.62 1.75 5.13
N PRO A 54 10.48 2.45 5.27
CA PRO A 54 10.14 3.17 6.50
C PRO A 54 10.16 2.31 7.75
N MET A 55 9.70 1.05 7.72
CA MET A 55 9.77 0.15 8.86
C MET A 55 11.23 -0.12 9.29
N LYS A 56 12.12 -0.41 8.34
CA LYS A 56 13.54 -0.63 8.65
C LYS A 56 14.20 0.59 9.30
N ALA A 57 13.90 1.77 8.80
CA ALA A 57 14.43 3.00 9.36
C ALA A 57 13.78 3.33 10.73
N TYR A 58 12.48 3.06 10.88
CA TYR A 58 11.77 3.18 12.15
C TYR A 58 12.41 2.31 13.24
N ASP A 59 12.77 1.06 12.95
CA ASP A 59 13.42 0.16 13.90
C ASP A 59 14.76 0.75 14.40
N ILE A 60 15.56 1.35 13.48
CA ILE A 60 16.82 2.00 13.84
C ILE A 60 16.59 3.20 14.78
N VAL A 61 15.69 4.10 14.41
CA VAL A 61 15.39 5.32 15.18
C VAL A 61 14.72 4.96 16.52
N SER A 62 13.88 3.95 16.54
CA SER A 62 13.16 3.47 17.74
C SER A 62 14.10 2.91 18.79
N SER A 63 15.32 2.49 18.43
CA SER A 63 16.34 2.08 19.41
C SER A 63 16.69 3.20 20.41
N ILE A 64 16.55 4.46 19.99
CA ILE A 64 16.80 5.66 20.83
C ILE A 64 15.51 6.27 21.38
N ILE A 65 14.48 6.46 20.53
CA ILE A 65 13.20 7.10 20.92
C ILE A 65 12.38 6.17 21.85
N LYS A 66 12.51 4.87 21.68
CA LYS A 66 11.89 3.80 22.50
C LYS A 66 10.35 3.93 22.62
N PRO A 67 9.59 3.95 21.52
CA PRO A 67 8.16 3.71 21.59
C PRO A 67 7.90 2.27 22.09
N LYS A 68 6.76 2.06 22.76
CA LYS A 68 6.43 0.73 23.32
C LYS A 68 5.70 -0.17 22.31
N ALA A 69 5.24 0.40 21.19
CA ALA A 69 4.42 -0.28 20.21
C ALA A 69 5.12 -1.52 19.61
N LYS A 70 4.38 -2.61 19.47
CA LYS A 70 4.80 -3.77 18.67
C LYS A 70 4.85 -3.37 17.20
N VAL A 71 5.93 -3.69 16.51
CA VAL A 71 6.14 -3.39 15.09
C VAL A 71 5.76 -4.60 14.25
N ASN A 72 4.91 -4.41 13.23
CA ASN A 72 4.55 -5.45 12.29
C ASN A 72 4.64 -4.94 10.85
N TYR A 73 4.96 -5.85 9.91
CA TYR A 73 4.83 -5.62 8.48
C TYR A 73 3.66 -6.44 7.95
N ILE A 74 2.66 -5.76 7.39
CA ILE A 74 1.41 -6.41 6.97
C ILE A 74 1.36 -6.50 5.46
N ARG A 75 1.38 -7.72 4.93
CA ARG A 75 1.10 -7.99 3.54
C ARG A 75 -0.38 -7.80 3.27
N THR A 76 -0.69 -6.73 2.57
CA THR A 76 -2.06 -6.37 2.21
C THR A 76 -2.09 -5.65 0.86
N SER A 77 -3.25 -5.57 0.24
CA SER A 77 -3.50 -4.75 -0.93
C SER A 77 -4.99 -4.41 -1.05
N ARG A 78 -5.29 -3.37 -1.82
CA ARG A 78 -6.68 -3.02 -2.15
C ARG A 78 -7.43 -4.16 -2.82
N GLU A 79 -6.76 -4.90 -3.72
CA GLU A 79 -7.33 -6.04 -4.44
C GLU A 79 -7.60 -7.21 -3.50
N ALA A 80 -6.64 -7.54 -2.66
CA ALA A 80 -6.76 -8.66 -1.71
C ALA A 80 -7.85 -8.43 -0.65
N LEU A 81 -8.08 -7.18 -0.22
CA LEU A 81 -9.12 -6.85 0.76
C LEU A 81 -10.49 -6.56 0.13
N LEU A 82 -10.56 -6.41 -1.19
CA LEU A 82 -11.80 -6.07 -1.88
C LEU A 82 -12.98 -7.01 -1.58
N PRO A 83 -12.82 -8.35 -1.59
CA PRO A 83 -13.92 -9.26 -1.27
C PRO A 83 -14.56 -9.00 0.10
N PHE A 84 -13.75 -8.61 1.08
CA PHE A 84 -14.21 -8.42 2.46
C PHE A 84 -15.02 -7.13 2.66
N GLN A 85 -15.02 -6.23 1.69
CA GLN A 85 -15.90 -5.05 1.67
C GLN A 85 -17.36 -5.41 1.34
N ILE A 86 -17.60 -6.60 0.81
CA ILE A 86 -18.95 -7.14 0.55
C ILE A 86 -19.53 -7.66 1.87
N ARG A 87 -20.32 -6.84 2.56
CA ARG A 87 -20.91 -7.18 3.86
C ARG A 87 -22.30 -7.80 3.74
N SER A 88 -22.95 -7.56 2.61
CA SER A 88 -24.26 -8.07 2.30
C SER A 88 -24.44 -8.22 0.78
N LYS A 89 -25.51 -8.90 0.37
CA LYS A 89 -25.86 -9.01 -1.05
C LYS A 89 -26.10 -7.64 -1.71
N LEU A 90 -26.53 -6.62 -0.94
CA LEU A 90 -26.72 -5.27 -1.44
C LEU A 90 -25.38 -4.62 -1.86
N ASP A 91 -24.29 -4.98 -1.20
CA ASP A 91 -22.97 -4.48 -1.59
C ASP A 91 -22.50 -5.05 -2.94
N LEU A 92 -22.99 -6.25 -3.34
CA LEU A 92 -22.77 -6.78 -4.69
C LEU A 92 -23.38 -5.88 -5.76
N ASP A 93 -24.60 -5.42 -5.53
CA ASP A 93 -25.30 -4.52 -6.47
C ASP A 93 -24.62 -3.15 -6.56
N ASN A 94 -23.93 -2.73 -5.50
CA ASN A 94 -23.25 -1.44 -5.37
C ASN A 94 -21.71 -1.52 -5.53
N LEU A 95 -21.18 -2.59 -6.09
CA LEU A 95 -19.71 -2.77 -6.24
C LEU A 95 -18.99 -1.63 -6.96
N ARG A 96 -19.69 -0.85 -7.78
CA ARG A 96 -19.15 0.39 -8.37
C ARG A 96 -18.73 1.40 -7.31
N GLN A 97 -19.45 1.49 -6.21
CA GLN A 97 -19.12 2.37 -5.09
C GLN A 97 -17.86 1.90 -4.35
N LEU A 98 -17.51 0.61 -4.49
CA LEU A 98 -16.28 0.04 -3.98
C LEU A 98 -15.06 0.26 -4.90
N ASN A 99 -15.21 1.11 -5.94
CA ASN A 99 -14.17 1.45 -6.94
C ASN A 99 -13.68 0.24 -7.78
N ILE A 100 -14.55 -0.71 -8.06
CA ILE A 100 -14.29 -1.71 -9.09
C ILE A 100 -14.57 -1.07 -10.46
N ASN A 101 -13.58 -1.05 -11.33
CA ASN A 101 -13.82 -0.72 -12.71
C ASN A 101 -14.50 -1.92 -13.39
N VAL A 102 -15.84 -1.86 -13.45
CA VAL A 102 -16.67 -2.93 -14.00
C VAL A 102 -16.30 -3.27 -15.45
N TYR A 103 -15.95 -2.26 -16.25
CA TYR A 103 -15.61 -2.46 -17.66
C TYR A 103 -14.23 -3.10 -17.89
N SER A 104 -13.41 -3.21 -16.85
CA SER A 104 -12.17 -3.98 -16.90
C SER A 104 -12.37 -5.45 -16.53
N GLN A 105 -13.55 -5.82 -16.00
CA GLN A 105 -13.88 -7.15 -15.53
C GLN A 105 -14.67 -7.95 -16.57
N SER A 106 -14.49 -9.27 -16.51
CA SER A 106 -15.35 -10.27 -17.15
C SER A 106 -15.99 -11.14 -16.08
N PRO A 107 -17.07 -11.89 -16.39
CA PRO A 107 -17.58 -12.92 -15.49
C PRO A 107 -16.50 -13.86 -14.96
N GLU A 108 -15.60 -14.30 -15.83
CA GLU A 108 -14.45 -15.16 -15.46
C GLU A 108 -13.53 -14.51 -14.43
N SER A 109 -13.11 -13.27 -14.68
CA SER A 109 -12.22 -12.56 -13.75
C SER A 109 -12.88 -12.34 -12.39
N PHE A 110 -14.18 -12.05 -12.40
CA PHE A 110 -14.96 -11.85 -11.18
C PHE A 110 -15.16 -13.16 -10.39
N ILE A 111 -15.49 -14.26 -11.07
CA ILE A 111 -15.54 -15.60 -10.48
C ILE A 111 -14.20 -15.99 -9.85
N ASN A 112 -13.10 -15.76 -10.57
CA ASN A 112 -11.76 -16.06 -10.06
C ASN A 112 -11.38 -15.21 -8.83
N MET A 113 -11.81 -13.96 -8.79
CA MET A 113 -11.59 -13.07 -7.63
C MET A 113 -12.34 -13.58 -6.39
N LEU A 114 -13.57 -14.05 -6.56
CA LEU A 114 -14.46 -14.48 -5.47
C LEU A 114 -14.52 -16.01 -5.32
N LYS A 115 -13.61 -16.76 -5.96
CA LYS A 115 -13.61 -18.23 -6.00
C LYS A 115 -13.82 -18.90 -4.63
N PRO A 116 -13.20 -18.46 -3.52
CA PRO A 116 -13.41 -19.09 -2.20
C PRO A 116 -14.84 -18.94 -1.66
N PHE A 117 -15.60 -18.00 -2.20
CA PHE A 117 -16.92 -17.60 -1.71
C PHE A 117 -18.06 -18.02 -2.63
N LEU A 118 -17.80 -18.96 -3.54
CA LEU A 118 -18.83 -19.53 -4.41
C LEU A 118 -19.63 -20.61 -3.66
N ALA A 119 -20.94 -20.60 -3.86
CA ALA A 119 -21.84 -21.65 -3.39
C ALA A 119 -21.72 -22.95 -4.22
N VAL A 120 -21.21 -22.79 -5.46
CA VAL A 120 -21.09 -23.87 -6.45
C VAL A 120 -19.65 -23.96 -6.99
N SER A 121 -19.33 -25.02 -7.76
CA SER A 121 -18.02 -25.10 -8.41
C SER A 121 -17.85 -24.04 -9.50
N VAL A 122 -16.60 -23.74 -9.89
CA VAL A 122 -16.32 -22.79 -10.98
C VAL A 122 -16.96 -23.26 -12.29
N GLU A 123 -16.92 -24.56 -12.56
CA GLU A 123 -17.51 -25.20 -13.76
C GLU A 123 -19.04 -25.01 -13.76
N THR A 124 -19.67 -25.23 -12.61
CA THR A 124 -21.12 -25.01 -12.44
C THR A 124 -21.47 -23.54 -12.60
N ALA A 125 -20.68 -22.64 -11.99
CA ALA A 125 -20.86 -21.19 -12.13
C ALA A 125 -20.77 -20.75 -13.60
N LYS A 126 -19.76 -21.25 -14.34
CA LYS A 126 -19.63 -21.00 -15.78
C LYS A 126 -20.87 -21.47 -16.55
N SER A 127 -21.34 -22.68 -16.31
CA SER A 127 -22.54 -23.23 -16.97
C SER A 127 -23.80 -22.39 -16.68
N ILE A 128 -23.97 -21.94 -15.44
CA ILE A 128 -25.07 -21.05 -15.06
C ILE A 128 -25.00 -19.73 -15.86
N ILE A 129 -23.82 -19.13 -15.95
CA ILE A 129 -23.59 -17.85 -16.66
C ILE A 129 -23.90 -18.00 -18.15
N GLU A 130 -23.35 -19.03 -18.79
CA GLU A 130 -23.53 -19.29 -20.21
C GLU A 130 -24.99 -19.63 -20.57
N ASN A 131 -25.70 -20.39 -19.73
CA ASN A 131 -27.13 -20.68 -19.89
C ASN A 131 -28.02 -19.42 -19.84
N HIS A 132 -27.54 -18.35 -19.20
CA HIS A 132 -28.22 -17.04 -19.18
C HIS A 132 -27.76 -16.11 -20.32
N HIS A 133 -27.07 -16.66 -21.33
CA HIS A 133 -26.57 -15.91 -22.50
C HIS A 133 -25.60 -14.79 -22.13
N ILE A 134 -24.78 -14.97 -21.09
CA ILE A 134 -23.68 -14.08 -20.71
C ILE A 134 -22.36 -14.74 -21.16
N ILE A 135 -21.53 -13.99 -21.88
CA ILE A 135 -20.26 -14.52 -22.40
C ILE A 135 -19.23 -14.53 -21.25
N TYR A 136 -18.82 -15.72 -20.83
CA TYR A 136 -18.00 -15.94 -19.62
C TYR A 136 -16.66 -15.18 -19.62
N ASN A 137 -15.94 -15.18 -20.73
CA ASN A 137 -14.58 -14.59 -20.85
C ASN A 137 -14.54 -13.18 -21.47
N GLN A 138 -15.71 -12.57 -21.71
CA GLN A 138 -15.78 -11.24 -22.32
C GLN A 138 -15.98 -10.16 -21.26
N LYS A 139 -15.25 -9.04 -21.39
CA LYS A 139 -15.45 -7.88 -20.53
C LYS A 139 -16.85 -7.28 -20.72
N PHE A 140 -17.42 -6.80 -19.61
CA PHE A 140 -18.71 -6.13 -19.65
C PHE A 140 -18.67 -4.88 -20.53
N LYS A 141 -19.66 -4.74 -21.41
CA LYS A 141 -19.76 -3.63 -22.36
C LYS A 141 -20.75 -2.56 -21.92
N SER A 142 -21.67 -2.91 -21.04
CA SER A 142 -22.73 -2.01 -20.57
C SER A 142 -23.08 -2.27 -19.11
N ASN A 143 -23.78 -1.31 -18.53
CA ASN A 143 -24.36 -1.45 -17.20
C ASN A 143 -25.38 -2.58 -17.13
N ASP A 144 -26.16 -2.77 -18.18
CA ASP A 144 -27.23 -3.79 -18.22
C ASP A 144 -26.63 -5.19 -18.20
N GLU A 145 -25.52 -5.43 -18.94
CA GLU A 145 -24.78 -6.68 -18.86
C GLU A 145 -24.24 -6.93 -17.45
N TRP A 146 -23.67 -5.90 -16.83
CA TRP A 146 -23.19 -5.99 -15.44
C TRP A 146 -24.32 -6.30 -14.47
N TYR A 147 -25.43 -5.56 -14.52
CA TYR A 147 -26.55 -5.80 -13.60
C TYR A 147 -27.18 -7.19 -13.78
N LYS A 148 -27.28 -7.64 -15.02
CA LYS A 148 -27.77 -9.00 -15.33
C LYS A 148 -26.83 -10.05 -14.70
N PHE A 149 -25.52 -9.87 -14.88
CA PHE A 149 -24.53 -10.78 -14.31
C PHE A 149 -24.54 -10.75 -12.78
N ILE A 150 -24.47 -9.57 -12.15
CA ILE A 150 -24.33 -9.48 -10.69
C ILE A 150 -25.58 -9.98 -9.95
N THR A 151 -26.75 -9.78 -10.54
CA THR A 151 -28.00 -10.33 -10.02
C THR A 151 -28.00 -11.85 -10.07
N LEU A 152 -27.60 -12.42 -11.21
CA LEU A 152 -27.46 -13.88 -11.38
C LEU A 152 -26.41 -14.43 -10.40
N PHE A 153 -25.25 -13.79 -10.33
CA PHE A 153 -24.15 -14.16 -9.44
C PHE A 153 -24.61 -14.21 -7.97
N GLY A 154 -25.21 -13.13 -7.50
CA GLY A 154 -25.67 -13.03 -6.11
C GLY A 154 -26.79 -14.04 -5.76
N ASN A 155 -27.61 -14.44 -6.73
CA ASN A 155 -28.74 -15.36 -6.49
C ASN A 155 -28.37 -16.84 -6.56
N GLN A 156 -27.44 -17.23 -7.44
CA GLN A 156 -27.20 -18.64 -7.77
C GLN A 156 -25.76 -19.11 -7.57
N ILE A 157 -24.80 -18.19 -7.48
CA ILE A 157 -23.37 -18.54 -7.53
C ILE A 157 -22.65 -18.18 -6.23
N TYR A 158 -22.99 -17.05 -5.62
CA TYR A 158 -22.30 -16.49 -4.47
C TYR A 158 -22.86 -16.97 -3.13
N SER A 159 -22.00 -17.12 -2.13
CA SER A 159 -22.37 -17.46 -0.76
C SER A 159 -21.87 -16.40 0.23
N GLN A 160 -22.77 -15.57 0.74
CA GLN A 160 -22.46 -14.60 1.80
C GLN A 160 -21.97 -15.31 3.07
N GLU A 161 -22.58 -16.44 3.42
CA GLU A 161 -22.19 -17.23 4.60
C GLU A 161 -20.73 -17.70 4.55
N LYS A 162 -20.25 -18.15 3.38
CA LYS A 162 -18.84 -18.52 3.21
C LYS A 162 -17.91 -17.31 3.40
N LEU A 163 -18.27 -16.15 2.84
CA LEU A 163 -17.49 -14.93 3.02
C LEU A 163 -17.47 -14.47 4.48
N ASP A 164 -18.61 -14.53 5.17
CA ASP A 164 -18.72 -14.10 6.56
C ASP A 164 -17.88 -14.98 7.48
N ARG A 165 -17.92 -16.29 7.32
CA ARG A 165 -17.05 -17.22 8.07
C ARG A 165 -15.57 -16.94 7.81
N TYR A 166 -15.23 -16.68 6.57
CA TYR A 166 -13.85 -16.38 6.18
C TYR A 166 -13.37 -15.07 6.77
N ARG A 167 -14.24 -14.05 6.79
CA ARG A 167 -13.96 -12.75 7.43
C ARG A 167 -13.70 -12.92 8.94
N GLU A 168 -14.50 -13.72 9.65
CA GLU A 168 -14.29 -13.97 11.06
C GLU A 168 -12.97 -14.70 11.35
N THR A 169 -12.59 -15.65 10.52
CA THR A 169 -11.29 -16.33 10.66
C THR A 169 -10.13 -15.37 10.42
N LEU A 170 -10.20 -14.51 9.39
CA LEU A 170 -9.20 -13.46 9.16
C LEU A 170 -9.16 -12.45 10.29
N ARG A 171 -10.31 -12.06 10.83
CA ARG A 171 -10.39 -11.18 12.00
C ARG A 171 -9.64 -11.77 13.18
N GLY A 172 -9.82 -13.06 13.45
CA GLY A 172 -9.06 -13.76 14.49
C GLY A 172 -7.55 -13.68 14.27
N ALA A 173 -7.09 -13.97 13.06
CA ALA A 173 -5.67 -13.89 12.72
C ALA A 173 -5.11 -12.46 12.80
N TYR A 174 -5.86 -11.47 12.33
CA TYR A 174 -5.44 -10.06 12.43
C TYR A 174 -5.48 -9.51 13.85
N SER A 175 -6.26 -10.10 14.77
CA SER A 175 -6.31 -9.67 16.18
C SER A 175 -4.97 -9.84 16.91
N GLU A 176 -4.10 -10.71 16.43
CA GLU A 176 -2.75 -10.88 16.95
C GLU A 176 -1.76 -9.80 16.47
N ILE A 177 -2.16 -9.07 15.43
CA ILE A 177 -1.38 -8.01 14.77
C ILE A 177 -1.87 -6.65 15.26
N PHE A 178 -3.17 -6.39 15.14
CA PHE A 178 -3.80 -5.15 15.61
C PHE A 178 -4.15 -5.27 17.10
N ILE A 179 -3.16 -5.03 17.94
CA ILE A 179 -3.29 -5.17 19.40
C ILE A 179 -3.64 -3.82 20.02
N GLY A 180 -4.67 -3.77 20.85
CA GLY A 180 -5.04 -2.59 21.61
C GLY A 180 -5.28 -1.37 20.71
N LYS A 181 -4.70 -0.22 21.10
CA LYS A 181 -4.69 0.98 20.25
C LYS A 181 -3.68 0.83 19.15
N SER A 182 -4.16 0.60 17.95
CA SER A 182 -3.32 0.27 16.79
C SER A 182 -3.17 1.44 15.82
N ALA A 183 -2.04 1.51 15.15
CA ALA A 183 -1.80 2.42 14.05
C ALA A 183 -1.28 1.67 12.82
N THR A 184 -1.52 2.23 11.63
CA THR A 184 -0.89 1.82 10.39
C THR A 184 0.01 2.91 9.85
N PHE A 185 1.01 2.54 9.08
CA PHE A 185 1.79 3.45 8.26
C PHE A 185 1.72 3.04 6.79
N ASP A 186 1.41 4.03 5.95
CA ASP A 186 1.45 3.90 4.49
C ASP A 186 2.03 5.19 3.87
N VAL A 187 2.58 5.11 2.66
CA VAL A 187 3.01 6.31 1.92
C VAL A 187 1.82 7.18 1.53
N GLY A 188 0.72 6.58 1.20
CA GLY A 188 -0.51 7.32 0.92
C GLY A 188 -1.62 6.48 0.25
N TYR A 189 -2.76 7.05 -0.10
CA TYR A 189 -3.07 8.50 0.01
C TYR A 189 -4.51 8.71 0.50
N SER A 190 -5.26 7.62 0.77
CA SER A 190 -6.72 7.74 0.78
C SER A 190 -7.44 7.04 1.92
N PHE A 191 -6.75 6.58 2.93
CA PHE A 191 -7.33 5.88 4.09
C PHE A 191 -8.21 4.66 3.70
N ARG A 192 -7.89 4.00 2.59
CA ARG A 192 -8.75 2.93 2.06
C ARG A 192 -8.59 1.62 2.80
N LEU A 193 -7.36 1.21 3.06
CA LEU A 193 -7.07 -0.05 3.74
C LEU A 193 -7.52 0.01 5.19
N GLU A 194 -7.22 1.09 5.89
CA GLU A 194 -7.64 1.33 7.27
C GLU A 194 -9.16 1.37 7.40
N SER A 195 -9.84 2.09 6.52
CA SER A 195 -11.30 2.10 6.44
C SER A 195 -11.87 0.69 6.24
N THR A 196 -11.21 -0.16 5.45
CA THR A 196 -11.62 -1.56 5.26
C THR A 196 -11.39 -2.36 6.54
N PHE A 197 -10.24 -2.25 7.19
CA PHE A 197 -9.96 -2.93 8.46
C PHE A 197 -10.95 -2.50 9.55
N ARG A 198 -11.24 -1.19 9.65
CA ARG A 198 -12.23 -0.70 10.62
C ARG A 198 -13.63 -1.19 10.36
N ARG A 199 -14.11 -1.07 9.12
CA ARG A 199 -15.51 -1.40 8.75
C ARG A 199 -15.80 -2.87 8.59
N CYS A 200 -14.82 -3.66 8.17
CA CYS A 200 -15.02 -5.07 7.80
C CYS A 200 -14.50 -6.04 8.86
N PHE A 201 -13.58 -5.60 9.70
CA PHE A 201 -12.96 -6.42 10.74
C PHE A 201 -13.08 -5.82 12.14
N ASP A 202 -13.67 -4.62 12.27
CA ASP A 202 -13.94 -3.95 13.54
C ASP A 202 -12.67 -3.68 14.37
N PHE A 203 -11.58 -3.28 13.71
CA PHE A 203 -10.35 -2.85 14.38
C PHE A 203 -10.31 -1.34 14.56
N ASP A 204 -9.87 -0.90 15.73
CA ASP A 204 -9.62 0.53 16.00
C ASP A 204 -8.21 0.90 15.56
N ILE A 205 -8.10 1.50 14.36
CA ILE A 205 -6.83 1.75 13.69
C ILE A 205 -6.76 3.20 13.23
N ASP A 206 -5.71 3.91 13.64
CA ASP A 206 -5.38 5.23 13.11
C ASP A 206 -4.36 5.11 11.97
N GLY A 207 -4.41 6.03 11.00
CA GLY A 207 -3.53 6.04 9.84
C GLY A 207 -2.45 7.11 9.92
N PHE A 208 -1.20 6.73 9.72
CA PHE A 208 -0.06 7.60 9.52
C PHE A 208 0.37 7.56 8.06
N TYR A 209 0.50 8.72 7.43
CA TYR A 209 0.80 8.85 6.01
C TYR A 209 1.92 9.84 5.76
N VAL A 210 2.66 9.63 4.69
CA VAL A 210 3.56 10.67 4.21
C VAL A 210 2.75 11.85 3.64
N HIS A 211 1.80 11.53 2.75
CA HIS A 211 0.85 12.47 2.15
C HIS A 211 -0.54 11.86 2.10
N ILE A 212 -1.56 12.71 1.97
CA ILE A 212 -2.94 12.28 1.71
C ILE A 212 -3.55 13.03 0.53
N ASN A 213 -4.53 12.39 -0.09
CA ASN A 213 -5.53 13.08 -0.88
C ASN A 213 -6.65 13.50 0.09
N GLU A 214 -6.66 14.77 0.46
CA GLU A 214 -7.48 15.31 1.57
C GLU A 214 -8.95 14.93 1.43
N ASP A 215 -9.58 15.22 0.29
CA ASP A 215 -11.01 15.01 0.09
C ASP A 215 -11.42 13.55 0.33
N THR A 216 -10.66 12.62 -0.23
CA THR A 216 -10.99 11.19 -0.16
C THR A 216 -10.56 10.55 1.16
N ALA A 217 -9.43 10.98 1.73
CA ALA A 217 -8.89 10.41 2.96
C ALA A 217 -9.73 10.82 4.17
N TYR A 218 -9.99 12.10 4.34
CA TYR A 218 -10.79 12.60 5.46
C TYR A 218 -12.23 12.11 5.40
N SER A 219 -12.84 12.07 4.21
CA SER A 219 -14.18 11.50 4.04
C SER A 219 -14.23 10.04 4.52
N ARG A 220 -13.26 9.21 4.16
CA ARG A 220 -13.22 7.80 4.61
C ARG A 220 -12.93 7.67 6.10
N ALA A 221 -12.02 8.48 6.63
CA ALA A 221 -11.71 8.50 8.05
C ALA A 221 -12.94 8.86 8.87
N LEU A 222 -13.66 9.92 8.49
CA LEU A 222 -14.89 10.34 9.14
C LEU A 222 -15.96 9.24 9.14
N HIS A 223 -16.20 8.60 7.98
CA HIS A 223 -17.18 7.52 7.86
C HIS A 223 -16.81 6.22 8.60
N SER A 224 -15.56 6.08 9.01
CA SER A 224 -15.07 4.92 9.76
C SER A 224 -14.58 5.27 11.18
N ASN A 225 -14.76 6.49 11.63
CA ASN A 225 -14.30 7.01 12.94
C ASN A 225 -12.79 6.83 13.18
N GLY A 226 -11.98 6.97 12.13
CA GLY A 226 -10.52 6.88 12.21
C GLY A 226 -9.84 8.24 12.26
N ASN A 227 -8.64 8.30 12.84
CA ASN A 227 -7.80 9.48 12.80
C ASN A 227 -6.73 9.34 11.72
N ILE A 228 -6.32 10.48 11.17
CA ILE A 228 -5.26 10.58 10.17
C ILE A 228 -4.18 11.54 10.68
N TYR A 229 -2.94 11.12 10.53
CA TYR A 229 -1.75 11.92 10.79
C TYR A 229 -0.87 11.94 9.55
N THR A 230 -0.34 13.09 9.20
CA THR A 230 0.49 13.27 7.99
C THR A 230 1.89 13.77 8.35
N PHE A 231 2.89 13.26 7.64
CA PHE A 231 4.26 13.76 7.72
C PHE A 231 4.37 15.12 7.04
N LEU A 232 3.74 15.28 5.87
CA LEU A 232 3.66 16.51 5.10
C LEU A 232 2.19 16.94 4.95
N ASP A 233 1.95 18.23 5.03
CA ASP A 233 0.62 18.87 5.03
C ASP A 233 0.12 19.27 3.64
N TYR A 234 0.79 18.78 2.59
CA TYR A 234 0.39 18.99 1.20
C TYR A 234 0.23 17.66 0.46
N GLY A 235 -0.51 17.69 -0.64
CA GLY A 235 -0.82 16.49 -1.43
C GLY A 235 0.39 15.94 -2.20
N PRO A 236 0.32 14.68 -2.66
CA PRO A 236 1.45 13.95 -3.26
C PRO A 236 1.97 14.53 -4.57
N GLY A 237 1.21 15.40 -5.25
CA GLY A 237 1.56 15.87 -6.57
C GLY A 237 1.67 14.76 -7.63
N VAL A 238 2.28 15.07 -8.77
CA VAL A 238 2.49 14.10 -9.87
C VAL A 238 3.70 13.18 -9.68
N THR A 239 4.48 13.38 -8.63
CA THR A 239 5.77 12.71 -8.39
C THR A 239 5.71 11.51 -7.45
N GLY A 240 4.50 11.10 -7.06
CA GLY A 240 4.27 10.00 -6.11
C GLY A 240 4.92 8.67 -6.49
N LEU A 241 5.12 8.41 -7.78
CA LEU A 241 5.66 7.15 -8.27
C LEU A 241 7.12 6.88 -7.88
N ILE A 242 8.00 7.87 -7.98
CA ILE A 242 9.40 7.70 -7.57
C ILE A 242 9.47 7.48 -6.06
N ARG A 243 8.65 8.19 -5.30
CA ARG A 243 8.54 8.01 -3.84
C ARG A 243 8.09 6.59 -3.49
N GLU A 244 7.01 6.12 -4.07
CA GLU A 244 6.51 4.75 -3.86
C GLU A 244 7.57 3.72 -4.25
N LEU A 245 8.21 3.87 -5.42
CA LEU A 245 9.27 2.98 -5.88
C LEU A 245 10.43 2.88 -4.89
N LEU A 246 10.90 4.02 -4.38
CA LEU A 246 12.07 4.08 -3.51
C LEU A 246 11.80 3.61 -2.08
N LEU A 247 10.55 3.70 -1.60
CA LEU A 247 10.17 3.25 -0.26
C LEU A 247 9.68 1.80 -0.23
N SER A 248 9.20 1.28 -1.37
CA SER A 248 8.57 -0.03 -1.47
C SER A 248 9.54 -1.19 -1.37
N ALA A 249 9.02 -2.31 -0.84
CA ALA A 249 9.66 -3.62 -1.00
C ALA A 249 9.72 -4.03 -2.47
N GLN A 250 10.83 -4.66 -2.85
CA GLN A 250 11.01 -5.25 -4.17
C GLN A 250 10.37 -6.64 -4.21
N GLU A 251 9.08 -6.70 -3.95
CA GLU A 251 8.26 -7.92 -3.97
C GLU A 251 7.00 -7.71 -4.83
N PRO A 252 6.39 -8.78 -5.35
CA PRO A 252 5.17 -8.66 -6.13
C PRO A 252 4.00 -8.15 -5.28
N SER A 253 3.05 -7.46 -5.92
CA SER A 253 1.83 -7.03 -5.26
C SER A 253 1.00 -8.23 -4.82
N LEU A 254 0.40 -8.12 -3.64
CA LEU A 254 -0.51 -9.14 -3.13
C LEU A 254 -1.80 -9.15 -3.97
N LYS A 255 -2.17 -10.33 -4.46
CA LYS A 255 -3.39 -10.55 -5.25
C LYS A 255 -4.55 -11.02 -4.37
N ARG A 256 -4.27 -11.91 -3.41
CA ARG A 256 -5.30 -12.53 -2.58
C ARG A 256 -4.72 -12.97 -1.23
N ILE A 257 -5.58 -12.90 -0.21
CA ILE A 257 -5.34 -13.47 1.11
C ILE A 257 -6.26 -14.68 1.23
N PHE A 258 -5.78 -15.76 1.81
CA PHE A 258 -6.62 -16.92 2.13
C PHE A 258 -6.18 -17.55 3.46
N ILE A 259 -7.06 -18.37 3.99
CA ILE A 259 -6.78 -19.17 5.19
C ILE A 259 -6.44 -20.57 4.72
N ASN A 260 -5.29 -21.08 5.15
CA ASN A 260 -4.87 -22.44 4.86
C ASN A 260 -5.53 -23.46 5.79
N ASP A 261 -5.29 -24.75 5.57
CA ASP A 261 -5.88 -25.84 6.36
C ASP A 261 -5.45 -25.83 7.84
N ASN A 262 -4.39 -25.09 8.18
CA ASN A 262 -3.91 -24.90 9.55
C ASN A 262 -4.52 -23.66 10.25
N ASN A 263 -5.48 -22.98 9.62
CA ASN A 263 -6.07 -21.71 10.06
C ASN A 263 -5.07 -20.52 10.09
N GLU A 264 -4.02 -20.58 9.27
CA GLU A 264 -3.05 -19.50 9.14
C GLU A 264 -3.35 -18.64 7.91
N ILE A 265 -2.97 -17.35 7.98
CA ILE A 265 -3.06 -16.47 6.81
C ILE A 265 -1.98 -16.87 5.81
N ASP A 266 -2.41 -17.13 4.58
CA ASP A 266 -1.54 -17.40 3.44
C ASP A 266 -1.81 -16.42 2.30
N TYR A 267 -0.87 -16.29 1.36
CA TYR A 267 -0.85 -15.20 0.40
C TYR A 267 -0.65 -15.71 -1.03
N VAL A 268 -1.43 -15.16 -1.96
CA VAL A 268 -1.19 -15.29 -3.41
C VAL A 268 -0.72 -13.95 -3.93
N PHE A 269 0.44 -13.93 -4.55
CA PHE A 269 1.00 -12.75 -5.20
C PHE A 269 0.68 -12.72 -6.69
N LYS A 270 0.81 -11.52 -7.29
CA LYS A 270 0.77 -11.35 -8.73
C LYS A 270 2.03 -11.93 -9.35
N ASP A 271 1.93 -12.31 -10.62
CA ASP A 271 3.12 -12.66 -11.39
C ASP A 271 4.07 -11.45 -11.42
N TYR A 272 5.32 -11.70 -11.13
CA TYR A 272 6.35 -10.67 -11.04
C TYR A 272 7.47 -10.98 -12.02
N SER A 273 7.62 -10.12 -13.01
CA SER A 273 8.80 -10.14 -13.87
C SER A 273 9.94 -9.44 -13.12
N PHE A 274 10.87 -10.21 -12.60
CA PHE A 274 12.01 -9.70 -11.87
C PHE A 274 13.06 -9.15 -12.83
N ASP A 275 13.25 -7.83 -12.86
CA ASP A 275 14.40 -7.21 -13.53
C ASP A 275 15.54 -6.99 -12.52
N TYR A 276 16.63 -7.75 -12.67
CA TYR A 276 17.80 -7.67 -11.80
C TYR A 276 18.43 -6.29 -11.77
N LYS A 277 18.43 -5.55 -12.88
CA LYS A 277 19.05 -4.22 -12.95
C LYS A 277 18.25 -3.21 -12.16
N GLU A 278 16.92 -3.23 -12.30
CA GLU A 278 16.02 -2.36 -11.57
C GLU A 278 16.13 -2.59 -10.08
N ASN A 279 16.00 -3.83 -9.63
CA ASN A 279 16.09 -4.18 -8.23
C ASN A 279 17.46 -3.85 -7.64
N PHE A 280 18.52 -4.02 -8.41
CA PHE A 280 19.86 -3.66 -7.97
C PHE A 280 20.01 -2.15 -7.73
N ILE A 281 19.55 -1.32 -8.65
CA ILE A 281 19.58 0.15 -8.53
C ILE A 281 18.76 0.61 -7.31
N VAL A 282 17.53 0.15 -7.19
CA VAL A 282 16.68 0.50 -6.05
C VAL A 282 17.31 0.04 -4.73
N SER A 283 17.86 -1.16 -4.68
CA SER A 283 18.55 -1.69 -3.50
C SER A 283 19.77 -0.86 -3.10
N LEU A 284 20.55 -0.37 -4.06
CA LEU A 284 21.69 0.52 -3.77
C LEU A 284 21.23 1.84 -3.14
N ILE A 285 20.16 2.43 -3.68
CA ILE A 285 19.57 3.67 -3.15
C ILE A 285 19.03 3.41 -1.73
N GLN A 286 18.22 2.37 -1.54
CA GLN A 286 17.63 2.01 -0.25
C GLN A 286 18.70 1.72 0.81
N ASN A 287 19.70 0.91 0.49
CA ASN A 287 20.78 0.57 1.43
C ASN A 287 21.59 1.79 1.85
N SER A 288 21.84 2.72 0.92
CA SER A 288 22.55 3.97 1.22
C SER A 288 21.72 4.90 2.11
N ALA A 289 20.40 4.95 1.90
CA ALA A 289 19.48 5.69 2.76
C ALA A 289 19.41 5.10 4.17
N ILE A 290 19.32 3.78 4.30
CA ILE A 290 19.34 3.10 5.61
C ILE A 290 20.68 3.34 6.33
N LYS A 291 21.79 3.29 5.58
CA LYS A 291 23.11 3.63 6.15
C LYS A 291 23.13 5.06 6.69
N PHE A 292 22.59 6.03 5.95
CA PHE A 292 22.48 7.42 6.42
C PHE A 292 21.70 7.50 7.75
N VAL A 293 20.54 6.85 7.85
CA VAL A 293 19.74 6.82 9.08
C VAL A 293 20.53 6.21 10.23
N SER A 294 21.25 5.11 9.99
CA SER A 294 22.10 4.47 10.98
C SER A 294 23.24 5.37 11.44
N ASP A 295 23.89 6.07 10.51
CA ASP A 295 24.98 6.99 10.81
C ASP A 295 24.50 8.16 11.69
N ILE A 296 23.36 8.76 11.39
CA ILE A 296 22.74 9.82 12.21
C ILE A 296 22.46 9.32 13.63
N VAL A 297 21.83 8.16 13.76
CA VAL A 297 21.52 7.58 15.07
C VAL A 297 22.81 7.28 15.86
N ASN A 298 23.84 6.74 15.21
CA ASN A 298 25.11 6.42 15.85
C ASN A 298 25.93 7.67 16.27
N ILE A 299 25.84 8.75 15.49
CA ILE A 299 26.54 10.01 15.78
C ILE A 299 25.87 10.74 16.96
N PHE A 300 24.55 10.88 16.93
CA PHE A 300 23.81 11.67 17.93
C PHE A 300 23.42 10.86 19.18
N LYS A 301 23.22 9.56 19.05
CA LYS A 301 22.84 8.68 20.19
C LYS A 301 21.70 9.30 21.01
N ASP A 302 21.88 9.40 22.33
CA ASP A 302 20.88 9.97 23.23
C ASP A 302 20.57 11.47 22.95
N ASP A 303 21.46 12.17 22.27
CA ASP A 303 21.23 13.57 21.88
C ASP A 303 20.29 13.69 20.68
N LEU A 304 19.95 12.58 20.01
CA LEU A 304 18.95 12.54 18.92
C LEU A 304 17.62 13.16 19.32
N LYS A 305 17.22 13.00 20.59
CA LYS A 305 16.00 13.61 21.15
C LYS A 305 15.96 15.14 21.14
N TYR A 306 17.12 15.78 21.03
CA TYR A 306 17.27 17.24 20.94
C TYR A 306 17.41 17.73 19.51
N LEU A 307 17.60 16.82 18.54
CA LEU A 307 17.70 17.16 17.15
C LEU A 307 16.30 17.48 16.60
N TYR A 308 15.94 18.75 16.70
CA TYR A 308 14.70 19.26 16.13
C TYR A 308 14.92 19.61 14.65
N SER A 309 14.14 19.03 13.79
CA SER A 309 14.08 19.37 12.37
C SER A 309 12.62 19.41 11.94
N ASN A 310 12.30 20.41 11.12
CA ASN A 310 10.97 20.47 10.51
C ASN A 310 10.85 19.34 9.47
N ASN A 311 9.68 18.70 9.40
CA ASN A 311 9.41 17.65 8.41
C ASN A 311 9.63 18.14 6.97
N SER A 312 9.20 19.36 6.67
CA SER A 312 9.36 19.96 5.34
C SER A 312 10.82 20.18 4.98
N ASP A 313 11.68 20.52 5.95
CA ASP A 313 13.12 20.72 5.71
C ASP A 313 13.81 19.39 5.39
N LEU A 314 13.43 18.32 6.09
CA LEU A 314 13.95 16.96 5.84
C LEU A 314 13.45 16.38 4.51
N ALA A 315 12.28 16.80 4.06
CA ALA A 315 11.72 16.40 2.77
C ALA A 315 12.26 17.23 1.59
N LEU A 316 12.83 18.41 1.82
CA LEU A 316 13.13 19.41 0.80
C LEU A 316 13.97 18.86 -0.36
N ILE A 317 15.05 18.15 -0.06
CA ILE A 317 15.95 17.62 -1.10
C ILE A 317 15.25 16.53 -1.92
N HIS A 318 14.45 15.69 -1.27
CA HIS A 318 13.66 14.66 -1.94
C HIS A 318 12.59 15.28 -2.86
N GLU A 319 11.87 16.30 -2.39
CA GLU A 319 10.89 17.02 -3.21
C GLU A 319 11.56 17.77 -4.37
N TYR A 320 12.70 18.43 -4.12
CA TYR A 320 13.51 19.04 -5.19
C TYR A 320 13.90 18.01 -6.24
N PHE A 321 14.42 16.86 -5.83
CA PHE A 321 14.80 15.78 -6.74
C PHE A 321 13.63 15.31 -7.60
N ASN A 322 12.48 15.09 -7.00
CA ASN A 322 11.28 14.64 -7.71
C ASN A 322 10.83 15.64 -8.79
N HIS A 323 10.96 16.93 -8.55
CA HIS A 323 10.46 17.97 -9.46
C HIS A 323 11.52 18.50 -10.42
N MET A 324 12.77 18.61 -9.96
CA MET A 324 13.81 19.40 -10.61
C MET A 324 15.10 18.62 -10.91
N ALA A 325 15.12 17.29 -10.67
CA ALA A 325 16.31 16.49 -10.94
C ALA A 325 16.80 16.69 -12.38
N LYS A 326 18.10 16.84 -12.54
CA LYS A 326 18.73 17.01 -13.85
C LYS A 326 18.65 15.71 -14.66
N GLU A 327 18.78 15.86 -15.98
CA GLU A 327 18.56 14.77 -16.93
C GLU A 327 19.36 13.51 -16.61
N LYS A 328 20.65 13.64 -16.29
CA LYS A 328 21.51 12.48 -15.98
C LYS A 328 21.11 11.77 -14.69
N ASP A 329 20.66 12.52 -13.69
CA ASP A 329 20.16 11.93 -12.45
C ASP A 329 18.84 11.18 -12.68
N ARG A 330 18.01 11.64 -13.64
CA ARG A 330 16.78 10.95 -14.05
C ARG A 330 17.03 9.67 -14.84
N THR A 331 18.11 9.62 -15.64
CA THR A 331 18.40 8.45 -16.49
C THR A 331 18.62 7.17 -15.69
N ILE A 332 18.97 7.26 -14.41
CA ILE A 332 19.07 6.11 -13.51
C ILE A 332 17.71 5.38 -13.41
N PHE A 333 16.61 6.14 -13.46
CA PHE A 333 15.26 5.61 -13.33
C PHE A 333 14.62 5.22 -14.67
N THR A 334 15.28 5.46 -15.80
CA THR A 334 14.74 5.14 -17.13
C THR A 334 14.33 3.68 -17.27
N PRO A 335 15.12 2.69 -16.81
CA PRO A 335 14.70 1.29 -16.84
C PRO A 335 13.45 1.01 -15.99
N LEU A 336 13.31 1.72 -14.86
CA LEU A 336 12.24 1.51 -13.88
C LEU A 336 10.88 2.06 -14.34
N ILE A 337 10.91 3.10 -15.17
CA ILE A 337 9.70 3.77 -15.69
C ILE A 337 9.08 2.96 -16.82
N PHE A 338 9.87 2.22 -17.60
CA PHE A 338 9.39 1.46 -18.77
C PHE A 338 8.57 0.22 -18.41
N VAL A 339 8.78 -0.38 -17.23
CA VAL A 339 8.03 -1.58 -16.79
C VAL A 339 6.63 -1.22 -16.29
N ASN A 340 6.43 -0.02 -15.80
CA ASN A 340 5.11 0.48 -15.41
C ASN A 340 4.45 1.26 -16.56
N SER A 341 4.21 0.59 -17.70
CA SER A 341 3.63 1.15 -18.93
C SER A 341 2.21 1.74 -18.82
N GLU A 342 1.68 1.93 -17.63
CA GLU A 342 0.43 2.63 -17.36
C GLU A 342 0.57 4.16 -17.27
N LEU A 343 1.78 4.71 -17.53
CA LEU A 343 2.03 6.14 -17.43
C LEU A 343 2.46 6.77 -18.77
N PRO A 344 1.50 7.22 -19.59
CA PRO A 344 1.81 7.91 -20.85
C PRO A 344 2.38 9.33 -20.68
N HIS A 345 2.54 9.85 -19.47
CA HIS A 345 2.84 11.26 -19.22
C HIS A 345 4.29 11.58 -18.85
N LEU A 346 5.18 10.57 -18.83
CA LEU A 346 6.61 10.76 -18.57
C LEU A 346 7.48 10.54 -19.82
N LYS A 347 6.91 10.75 -21.02
CA LYS A 347 7.69 10.82 -22.27
C LYS A 347 8.25 12.21 -22.47
#